data_a5925795e5fb75dc4dd78c0a5b9be2e4
#
_entry.id   a5925795e5fb75dc4dd78c0a5b9be2e4
#
_cell.length_a   1.000
_cell.length_b   1.000
_cell.length_c   1.000
_cell.angle_alpha   90.00
_cell.angle_beta   90.00
_cell.angle_gamma   90.00
#
_symmetry.space_group_name_H-M   'P 1'
#
loop_
_entity.id
_entity.type
_entity.pdbx_description
1 polymer ?
#
loop_
_entity_poly.entity_id
_entity_poly.type
_entity_poly.pdbx_seq_one_letter_code
_entity_poly.pdbx_strand_id
1 'polypeptide(L)'
;MHAYDAAPGDDGLPAVLWHHGTPNVGAPPEPLADMAVQLGLRWVSYDRPGYGGSTRWPGRRAGSAAVLGERVADALGIGRFAVMGHSGGGAHALACAALLRERVTAAVSVSAPAPYAAEGLDWFTGMYASGAAGFRAALRGRAELERHQAAAAYDPEMFTPEDHAALEGDWSWFGEVVAAAQAGGPGGQIDDDLAYVAPWGGDPAEVTAPVLIMHGDQDRVVPSAHGGWLAGRCPSAELRLLPGDGHISAMRAAPAALEWLAGISRRTAGAEPG
;
A
#
# COMPACT_ATOMS: atom_id res chain seq x y z
N MET A 1 2.88 -7.27 17.43
CA MET A 1 2.92 -6.36 16.27
C MET A 1 4.09 -5.42 16.47
N HIS A 2 4.96 -5.30 15.48
CA HIS A 2 6.07 -4.36 15.46
C HIS A 2 5.64 -3.10 14.70
N ALA A 3 5.82 -1.93 15.30
CA ALA A 3 5.44 -0.65 14.73
C ALA A 3 6.65 0.29 14.64
N TYR A 4 6.57 1.25 13.73
CA TYR A 4 7.57 2.28 13.50
C TYR A 4 6.95 3.65 13.73
N ASP A 5 7.74 4.55 14.29
CA ASP A 5 7.39 5.95 14.52
C ASP A 5 8.61 6.80 14.23
N ALA A 6 8.53 7.64 13.21
CA ALA A 6 9.65 8.46 12.76
C ALA A 6 9.85 9.75 13.60
N ALA A 7 8.89 10.13 14.44
CA ALA A 7 8.96 11.32 15.29
C ALA A 7 8.33 11.05 16.66
N PRO A 8 8.93 10.13 17.46
CA PRO A 8 8.38 9.77 18.76
C PRO A 8 8.37 10.99 19.69
N GLY A 9 7.22 11.25 20.32
CA GLY A 9 7.02 12.37 21.24
C GLY A 9 6.65 13.70 20.59
N ASP A 10 6.51 13.77 19.27
CA ASP A 10 5.96 14.93 18.56
C ASP A 10 4.48 14.67 18.18
N ASP A 11 3.58 14.86 19.13
CA ASP A 11 2.15 14.57 19.00
C ASP A 11 1.39 15.64 18.20
N GLY A 12 2.06 16.74 17.84
CA GLY A 12 1.47 17.85 17.08
C GLY A 12 1.53 17.68 15.56
N LEU A 13 2.38 16.79 15.05
CA LEU A 13 2.54 16.59 13.62
C LEU A 13 1.42 15.70 13.02
N PRO A 14 0.84 16.11 11.87
CA PRO A 14 -0.05 15.25 11.11
C PRO A 14 0.59 13.91 10.77
N ALA A 15 -0.02 12.82 11.22
CA ALA A 15 0.48 11.48 10.99
C ALA A 15 0.07 10.94 9.63
N VAL A 16 1.00 10.25 8.96
CA VAL A 16 0.76 9.46 7.76
C VAL A 16 1.06 7.99 8.09
N LEU A 17 0.04 7.15 8.10
CA LEU A 17 0.18 5.71 8.30
C LEU A 17 0.56 5.06 6.97
N TRP A 18 1.81 4.56 6.91
CA TRP A 18 2.32 3.84 5.76
C TRP A 18 1.89 2.37 5.77
N HIS A 19 1.33 1.93 4.65
CA HIS A 19 1.02 0.53 4.36
C HIS A 19 2.01 -0.01 3.33
N HIS A 20 2.90 -0.87 3.75
CA HIS A 20 3.96 -1.43 2.91
C HIS A 20 3.44 -2.36 1.80
N GLY A 21 4.22 -2.54 0.74
CA GLY A 21 3.95 -3.49 -0.35
C GLY A 21 4.14 -4.96 0.05
N THR A 22 4.08 -5.86 -0.92
CA THR A 22 4.26 -7.31 -0.73
C THR A 22 5.34 -7.82 -1.69
N PRO A 23 6.37 -8.52 -1.18
CA PRO A 23 6.69 -8.73 0.24
C PRO A 23 7.63 -7.62 0.77
N ASN A 24 7.21 -6.83 1.74
CA ASN A 24 8.06 -5.83 2.38
C ASN A 24 7.86 -5.89 3.90
N VAL A 25 8.81 -5.34 4.68
CA VAL A 25 8.58 -4.94 6.08
C VAL A 25 7.95 -3.56 6.14
N GLY A 26 7.45 -3.19 7.31
CA GLY A 26 6.70 -1.97 7.52
C GLY A 26 7.53 -0.68 7.64
N ALA A 27 8.85 -0.73 7.51
CA ALA A 27 9.67 0.47 7.57
C ALA A 27 9.09 1.58 6.67
N PRO A 28 8.97 2.83 7.15
CA PRO A 28 8.57 3.96 6.32
C PRO A 28 9.53 4.16 5.13
N PRO A 29 9.06 4.71 4.00
CA PRO A 29 9.90 4.88 2.82
C PRO A 29 11.01 5.91 3.08
N GLU A 30 12.22 5.40 3.24
CA GLU A 30 13.42 6.19 3.54
C GLU A 30 13.66 7.30 2.48
N PRO A 31 13.48 7.05 1.16
CA PRO A 31 13.65 8.11 0.17
C PRO A 31 12.73 9.33 0.34
N LEU A 32 11.70 9.22 1.16
CA LEU A 32 10.75 10.29 1.46
C LEU A 32 10.96 10.91 2.85
N ALA A 33 11.94 10.46 3.63
CA ALA A 33 12.10 10.85 5.04
C ALA A 33 12.34 12.36 5.19
N ASP A 34 13.32 12.89 4.47
CA ASP A 34 13.67 14.33 4.54
C ASP A 34 12.50 15.22 4.10
N MET A 35 11.79 14.80 3.06
CA MET A 35 10.65 15.54 2.56
C MET A 35 9.48 15.54 3.55
N ALA A 36 9.22 14.42 4.22
CA ALA A 36 8.20 14.35 5.26
C ALA A 36 8.51 15.33 6.41
N VAL A 37 9.78 15.39 6.85
CA VAL A 37 10.22 16.36 7.84
C VAL A 37 10.02 17.79 7.37
N GLN A 38 10.41 18.13 6.13
CA GLN A 38 10.23 19.48 5.55
C GLN A 38 8.76 19.89 5.46
N LEU A 39 7.86 18.92 5.20
CA LEU A 39 6.42 19.15 5.11
C LEU A 39 5.72 19.13 6.48
N GLY A 40 6.43 18.82 7.56
CA GLY A 40 5.89 18.69 8.89
C GLY A 40 4.95 17.48 9.03
N LEU A 41 5.28 16.35 8.39
CA LEU A 41 4.53 15.11 8.46
C LEU A 41 5.28 14.08 9.33
N ARG A 42 4.52 13.29 10.10
CA ARG A 42 5.04 12.19 10.91
C ARG A 42 4.72 10.86 10.26
N TRP A 43 5.73 10.12 9.83
CA TRP A 43 5.53 8.74 9.40
C TRP A 43 5.28 7.82 10.59
N VAL A 44 4.22 7.03 10.49
CA VAL A 44 3.96 5.88 11.36
C VAL A 44 3.66 4.67 10.49
N SER A 45 3.98 3.47 10.96
CA SER A 45 3.72 2.25 10.21
C SER A 45 3.84 1.02 11.09
N TYR A 46 3.65 -0.14 10.51
CA TYR A 46 3.82 -1.43 11.18
C TYR A 46 4.16 -2.54 10.19
N ASP A 47 4.87 -3.55 10.67
CA ASP A 47 4.98 -4.80 9.93
C ASP A 47 3.63 -5.50 9.91
N ARG A 48 3.06 -5.74 8.71
CA ARG A 48 1.86 -6.58 8.63
C ARG A 48 2.12 -7.96 9.25
N PRO A 49 1.08 -8.62 9.81
CA PRO A 49 1.24 -9.93 10.42
C PRO A 49 1.94 -10.93 9.49
N GLY A 50 3.02 -11.52 9.99
CA GLY A 50 3.85 -12.47 9.25
C GLY A 50 5.10 -11.87 8.60
N TYR A 51 5.32 -10.55 8.75
CA TYR A 51 6.55 -9.88 8.34
C TYR A 51 7.32 -9.33 9.54
N GLY A 52 8.62 -9.17 9.38
CA GLY A 52 9.49 -8.53 10.35
C GLY A 52 9.27 -9.02 11.78
N GLY A 53 9.00 -8.08 12.69
CA GLY A 53 8.75 -8.37 14.11
C GLY A 53 7.29 -8.70 14.46
N SER A 54 6.39 -8.84 13.48
CA SER A 54 4.97 -9.07 13.74
C SER A 54 4.57 -10.54 13.67
N THR A 55 3.87 -11.01 14.72
CA THR A 55 3.30 -12.35 14.75
C THR A 55 2.32 -12.57 13.59
N ARG A 56 2.38 -13.74 12.97
CA ARG A 56 1.52 -14.11 11.86
C ARG A 56 0.04 -14.16 12.25
N TRP A 57 -0.82 -13.72 11.34
CA TRP A 57 -2.28 -13.81 11.45
C TRP A 57 -2.87 -14.35 10.14
N PRO A 58 -2.96 -15.69 10.00
CA PRO A 58 -3.54 -16.31 8.82
C PRO A 58 -5.03 -15.97 8.67
N GLY A 59 -5.49 -15.83 7.41
CA GLY A 59 -6.88 -15.51 7.10
C GLY A 59 -7.23 -14.02 7.24
N ARG A 60 -6.24 -13.14 7.47
CA ARG A 60 -6.44 -11.70 7.38
C ARG A 60 -6.86 -11.28 5.97
N ARG A 61 -7.54 -10.16 5.86
CA ARG A 61 -8.00 -9.55 4.63
C ARG A 61 -7.39 -8.16 4.48
N ALA A 62 -7.56 -7.51 3.33
CA ALA A 62 -7.13 -6.12 3.17
C ALA A 62 -7.73 -5.21 4.26
N GLY A 63 -9.01 -5.37 4.60
CA GLY A 63 -9.69 -4.63 5.67
C GLY A 63 -9.17 -4.88 7.08
N SER A 64 -8.38 -5.95 7.32
CA SER A 64 -7.69 -6.13 8.60
C SER A 64 -6.70 -5.00 8.91
N ALA A 65 -6.28 -4.24 7.87
CA ALA A 65 -5.46 -3.05 8.02
C ALA A 65 -6.11 -1.97 8.89
N ALA A 66 -7.44 -1.87 8.89
CA ALA A 66 -8.16 -0.92 9.74
C ALA A 66 -7.94 -1.24 11.23
N VAL A 67 -8.13 -2.50 11.63
CA VAL A 67 -7.92 -2.92 13.03
C VAL A 67 -6.46 -2.72 13.47
N LEU A 68 -5.51 -3.02 12.58
CA LEU A 68 -4.08 -2.89 12.89
C LEU A 68 -3.66 -1.43 12.95
N GLY A 69 -4.09 -0.62 11.96
CA GLY A 69 -3.82 0.82 11.91
C GLY A 69 -4.43 1.56 13.10
N GLU A 70 -5.67 1.24 13.47
CA GLU A 70 -6.32 1.79 14.68
C GLU A 70 -5.51 1.49 15.94
N ARG A 71 -5.07 0.24 16.14
CA ARG A 71 -4.24 -0.14 17.29
C ARG A 71 -2.91 0.61 17.35
N VAL A 72 -2.27 0.83 16.21
CA VAL A 72 -1.03 1.61 16.15
C VAL A 72 -1.31 3.06 16.50
N ALA A 73 -2.34 3.65 15.90
CA ALA A 73 -2.73 5.04 16.15
C ALA A 73 -3.10 5.26 17.63
N ASP A 74 -3.88 4.34 18.23
CA ASP A 74 -4.27 4.42 19.65
C ASP A 74 -3.05 4.31 20.58
N ALA A 75 -2.13 3.39 20.29
CA ALA A 75 -0.91 3.22 21.09
C ALA A 75 0.02 4.44 21.03
N LEU A 76 -0.07 5.25 19.96
CA LEU A 76 0.71 6.46 19.74
C LEU A 76 -0.08 7.75 20.06
N GLY A 77 -1.30 7.65 20.59
CA GLY A 77 -2.14 8.81 20.90
C GLY A 77 -2.66 9.59 19.67
N ILE A 78 -2.63 8.96 18.49
CA ILE A 78 -3.01 9.61 17.23
C ILE A 78 -4.53 9.47 17.01
N GLY A 79 -5.26 10.57 17.10
CA GLY A 79 -6.71 10.59 16.89
C GLY A 79 -7.11 10.43 15.43
N ARG A 80 -6.49 11.21 14.54
CA ARG A 80 -6.74 11.22 13.08
C ARG A 80 -5.43 11.15 12.31
N PHE A 81 -5.44 10.51 11.17
CA PHE A 81 -4.24 10.28 10.35
C PHE A 81 -4.59 10.16 8.87
N ALA A 82 -3.64 10.47 8.02
CA ALA A 82 -3.70 10.09 6.61
C ALA A 82 -3.16 8.67 6.42
N VAL A 83 -3.54 8.01 5.33
CA VAL A 83 -3.00 6.71 4.95
C VAL A 83 -2.31 6.82 3.59
N MET A 84 -1.19 6.12 3.43
CA MET A 84 -0.50 5.98 2.14
C MET A 84 0.01 4.56 1.99
N GLY A 85 -0.06 4.02 0.77
CA GLY A 85 0.49 2.69 0.51
C GLY A 85 0.86 2.48 -0.95
N HIS A 86 1.81 1.55 -1.16
CA HIS A 86 2.27 1.14 -2.48
C HIS A 86 1.93 -0.33 -2.73
N SER A 87 1.57 -0.68 -3.99
CA SER A 87 1.25 -2.04 -4.37
C SER A 87 0.11 -2.61 -3.52
N GLY A 88 0.25 -3.80 -2.96
CA GLY A 88 -0.70 -4.34 -1.99
C GLY A 88 -0.98 -3.41 -0.81
N GLY A 89 0.01 -2.58 -0.41
CA GLY A 89 -0.18 -1.56 0.63
C GLY A 89 -1.21 -0.50 0.25
N GLY A 90 -1.31 -0.14 -1.01
CA GLY A 90 -2.34 0.79 -1.50
C GLY A 90 -3.76 0.22 -1.34
N ALA A 91 -3.94 -1.09 -1.55
CA ALA A 91 -5.20 -1.77 -1.26
C ALA A 91 -5.53 -1.75 0.24
N HIS A 92 -4.54 -1.98 1.11
CA HIS A 92 -4.70 -1.88 2.55
C HIS A 92 -5.03 -0.44 3.00
N ALA A 93 -4.40 0.58 2.40
CA ALA A 93 -4.69 1.99 2.68
C ALA A 93 -6.14 2.36 2.34
N LEU A 94 -6.63 1.96 1.16
CA LEU A 94 -8.02 2.21 0.77
C LEU A 94 -9.03 1.45 1.64
N ALA A 95 -8.75 0.18 1.97
CA ALA A 95 -9.59 -0.59 2.87
C ALA A 95 -9.60 0.01 4.30
N CYS A 96 -8.47 0.53 4.77
CA CYS A 96 -8.38 1.25 6.03
C CYS A 96 -9.24 2.53 5.99
N ALA A 97 -9.15 3.33 4.92
CA ALA A 97 -9.94 4.54 4.73
C ALA A 97 -11.45 4.26 4.66
N ALA A 98 -11.87 3.17 4.03
CA ALA A 98 -13.28 2.78 3.95
C ALA A 98 -13.86 2.40 5.32
N LEU A 99 -13.06 1.78 6.20
CA LEU A 99 -13.50 1.25 7.49
C LEU A 99 -13.31 2.24 8.65
N LEU A 100 -12.34 3.16 8.56
CA LEU A 100 -12.03 4.16 9.61
C LEU A 100 -12.34 5.59 9.15
N ARG A 101 -13.54 5.81 8.62
CA ARG A 101 -13.99 7.06 7.99
C ARG A 101 -13.79 8.30 8.87
N GLU A 102 -14.03 8.17 10.20
CA GLU A 102 -13.91 9.27 11.16
C GLU A 102 -12.44 9.59 11.49
N ARG A 103 -11.53 8.63 11.27
CA ARG A 103 -10.12 8.75 11.63
C ARG A 103 -9.21 9.06 10.44
N VAL A 104 -9.55 8.56 9.24
CA VAL A 104 -8.73 8.79 8.04
C VAL A 104 -9.06 10.13 7.41
N THR A 105 -8.07 11.00 7.33
CA THR A 105 -8.20 12.36 6.81
C THR A 105 -7.95 12.47 5.31
N ALA A 106 -7.13 11.58 4.75
CA ALA A 106 -6.83 11.47 3.32
C ALA A 106 -6.22 10.08 3.02
N ALA A 107 -6.32 9.63 1.80
CA ALA A 107 -5.74 8.36 1.36
C ALA A 107 -4.93 8.53 0.06
N VAL A 108 -3.74 7.94 0.02
CA VAL A 108 -2.92 7.81 -1.19
C VAL A 108 -2.71 6.33 -1.49
N SER A 109 -3.01 5.93 -2.71
CA SER A 109 -2.84 4.57 -3.21
C SER A 109 -1.99 4.58 -4.47
N VAL A 110 -0.80 3.96 -4.42
CA VAL A 110 0.13 3.89 -5.55
C VAL A 110 0.18 2.46 -6.07
N SER A 111 -0.08 2.25 -7.36
CA SER A 111 0.05 0.95 -8.06
C SER A 111 -0.69 -0.20 -7.36
N ALA A 112 -1.89 0.05 -6.82
CA ALA A 112 -2.62 -0.92 -6.00
C ALA A 112 -3.51 -1.86 -6.84
N PRO A 113 -3.63 -3.15 -6.47
CA PRO A 113 -4.65 -4.01 -7.02
C PRO A 113 -6.04 -3.55 -6.55
N ALA A 114 -7.03 -3.63 -7.43
CA ALA A 114 -8.44 -3.53 -7.07
C ALA A 114 -8.92 -4.82 -6.37
N PRO A 115 -10.07 -4.81 -5.66
CA PRO A 115 -10.69 -6.04 -5.17
C PRO A 115 -10.82 -7.08 -6.27
N TYR A 116 -10.55 -8.36 -5.96
CA TYR A 116 -10.66 -9.43 -6.97
C TYR A 116 -12.07 -9.54 -7.57
N ALA A 117 -13.10 -9.25 -6.79
CA ALA A 117 -14.49 -9.23 -7.22
C ALA A 117 -14.93 -7.92 -7.91
N ALA A 118 -13.99 -7.09 -8.37
CA ALA A 118 -14.27 -5.81 -9.03
C ALA A 118 -15.08 -6.03 -10.32
N GLU A 119 -16.35 -5.66 -10.30
CA GLU A 119 -17.23 -5.81 -11.47
C GLU A 119 -16.75 -4.94 -12.64
N GLY A 120 -16.71 -5.52 -13.83
CA GLY A 120 -16.27 -4.84 -15.05
C GLY A 120 -14.75 -4.72 -15.24
N LEU A 121 -13.95 -5.24 -14.29
CA LEU A 121 -12.50 -5.31 -14.42
C LEU A 121 -12.09 -6.77 -14.75
N ASP A 122 -11.40 -6.96 -15.89
CA ASP A 122 -10.63 -8.20 -16.09
C ASP A 122 -9.34 -8.09 -15.26
N TRP A 123 -9.36 -8.72 -14.08
CA TRP A 123 -8.36 -8.57 -13.03
C TRP A 123 -6.95 -9.01 -13.45
N PHE A 124 -6.85 -9.90 -14.44
CA PHE A 124 -5.57 -10.45 -14.91
C PHE A 124 -5.06 -9.82 -16.21
N THR A 125 -5.91 -9.11 -16.93
CA THR A 125 -5.53 -8.54 -18.23
C THR A 125 -4.43 -7.50 -18.07
N GLY A 126 -3.31 -7.71 -18.77
CA GLY A 126 -2.10 -6.86 -18.70
C GLY A 126 -1.11 -7.26 -17.60
N MET A 127 -1.49 -8.15 -16.68
CA MET A 127 -0.58 -8.67 -15.65
C MET A 127 0.46 -9.62 -16.26
N TYR A 128 1.71 -9.49 -15.85
CA TYR A 128 2.77 -10.38 -16.31
C TYR A 128 2.51 -11.82 -15.88
N ALA A 129 2.91 -12.77 -16.72
CA ALA A 129 2.48 -14.17 -16.60
C ALA A 129 2.87 -14.82 -15.26
N SER A 130 4.08 -14.53 -14.74
CA SER A 130 4.56 -15.06 -13.46
C SER A 130 3.74 -14.54 -12.28
N GLY A 131 3.43 -13.23 -12.24
CA GLY A 131 2.57 -12.63 -11.20
C GLY A 131 1.14 -13.17 -11.26
N ALA A 132 0.55 -13.23 -12.46
CA ALA A 132 -0.78 -13.81 -12.65
C ALA A 132 -0.86 -15.29 -12.21
N ALA A 133 0.21 -16.07 -12.40
CA ALA A 133 0.27 -17.47 -11.97
C ALA A 133 0.20 -17.60 -10.44
N GLY A 134 0.87 -16.72 -9.70
CA GLY A 134 0.81 -16.66 -8.24
C GLY A 134 -0.62 -16.42 -7.72
N PHE A 135 -1.28 -15.39 -8.24
CA PHE A 135 -2.67 -15.09 -7.84
C PHE A 135 -3.67 -16.18 -8.26
N ARG A 136 -3.47 -16.82 -9.44
CA ARG A 136 -4.27 -17.98 -9.81
C ARG A 136 -4.04 -19.18 -8.89
N ALA A 137 -2.83 -19.35 -8.36
CA ALA A 137 -2.55 -20.34 -7.33
C ALA A 137 -3.24 -19.97 -6.00
N ALA A 138 -3.24 -18.71 -5.61
CA ALA A 138 -3.96 -18.21 -4.43
C ALA A 138 -5.48 -18.49 -4.51
N LEU A 139 -6.08 -18.31 -5.67
CA LEU A 139 -7.50 -18.65 -5.90
C LEU A 139 -7.82 -20.13 -5.71
N ARG A 140 -6.84 -21.02 -5.90
CA ARG A 140 -6.99 -22.46 -5.63
C ARG A 140 -6.71 -22.82 -4.17
N GLY A 141 -6.35 -21.84 -3.36
CA GLY A 141 -6.15 -21.97 -1.92
C GLY A 141 -4.69 -22.09 -1.50
N ARG A 142 -4.51 -22.02 -0.17
CA ARG A 142 -3.18 -21.95 0.47
C ARG A 142 -2.20 -23.03 0.02
N ALA A 143 -2.60 -24.28 0.03
CA ALA A 143 -1.71 -25.40 -0.30
C ALA A 143 -1.18 -25.32 -1.75
N GLU A 144 -2.00 -24.81 -2.67
CA GLU A 144 -1.59 -24.61 -4.06
C GLU A 144 -0.61 -23.42 -4.17
N LEU A 145 -0.90 -22.34 -3.47
CA LEU A 145 -0.03 -21.16 -3.44
C LEU A 145 1.33 -21.50 -2.82
N GLU A 146 1.36 -22.24 -1.71
CA GLU A 146 2.61 -22.70 -1.07
C GLU A 146 3.45 -23.56 -2.02
N ARG A 147 2.82 -24.49 -2.77
CA ARG A 147 3.50 -25.29 -3.79
C ARG A 147 4.04 -24.42 -4.93
N HIS A 148 3.22 -23.47 -5.40
CA HIS A 148 3.62 -22.54 -6.44
C HIS A 148 4.83 -21.71 -6.00
N GLN A 149 4.79 -21.08 -4.82
CA GLN A 149 5.88 -20.24 -4.31
C GLN A 149 7.17 -21.02 -4.03
N ALA A 150 7.06 -22.28 -3.58
CA ALA A 150 8.23 -23.13 -3.38
C ALA A 150 8.94 -23.51 -4.70
N ALA A 151 8.23 -23.48 -5.83
CA ALA A 151 8.76 -23.80 -7.15
C ALA A 151 9.08 -22.56 -8.00
N ALA A 152 8.54 -21.39 -7.65
CA ALA A 152 8.69 -20.16 -8.41
C ALA A 152 10.13 -19.62 -8.28
N ALA A 153 10.70 -19.21 -9.41
CA ALA A 153 11.91 -18.40 -9.46
C ALA A 153 11.54 -16.91 -9.59
N TYR A 154 12.43 -16.05 -9.13
CA TYR A 154 12.30 -14.62 -9.39
C TYR A 154 12.35 -14.36 -10.90
N ASP A 155 11.39 -13.60 -11.37
CA ASP A 155 11.24 -13.26 -12.78
C ASP A 155 11.38 -11.73 -12.94
N PRO A 156 12.57 -11.25 -13.37
CA PRO A 156 12.82 -9.83 -13.50
C PRO A 156 12.02 -9.17 -14.64
N GLU A 157 11.57 -9.95 -15.64
CA GLU A 157 10.84 -9.39 -16.77
C GLU A 157 9.43 -8.89 -16.43
N MET A 158 8.94 -9.19 -15.22
CA MET A 158 7.71 -8.59 -14.71
C MET A 158 7.83 -7.08 -14.44
N PHE A 159 9.06 -6.57 -14.33
CA PHE A 159 9.37 -5.16 -14.12
C PHE A 159 9.78 -4.52 -15.45
N THR A 160 9.47 -3.23 -15.61
CA THR A 160 9.89 -2.43 -16.75
C THR A 160 11.36 -2.00 -16.63
N PRO A 161 12.01 -1.54 -17.71
CA PRO A 161 13.34 -0.93 -17.60
C PRO A 161 13.37 0.25 -16.62
N GLU A 162 12.31 1.06 -16.55
CA GLU A 162 12.16 2.18 -15.63
C GLU A 162 12.07 1.71 -14.18
N ASP A 163 11.41 0.56 -13.93
CA ASP A 163 11.36 -0.07 -12.60
C ASP A 163 12.75 -0.53 -12.17
N HIS A 164 13.51 -1.17 -13.06
CA HIS A 164 14.88 -1.57 -12.78
C HIS A 164 15.78 -0.36 -12.49
N ALA A 165 15.66 0.71 -13.29
CA ALA A 165 16.39 1.95 -13.04
C ALA A 165 16.01 2.60 -11.70
N ALA A 166 14.75 2.52 -11.27
CA ALA A 166 14.32 2.99 -9.96
C ALA A 166 14.92 2.13 -8.83
N LEU A 167 14.90 0.81 -8.98
CA LEU A 167 15.48 -0.14 -8.00
C LEU A 167 17.01 -0.03 -7.87
N GLU A 168 17.70 0.37 -8.93
CA GLU A 168 19.15 0.63 -8.91
C GLU A 168 19.50 2.04 -8.42
N GLY A 169 18.54 2.94 -8.39
CA GLY A 169 18.67 4.36 -8.04
C GLY A 169 17.88 4.77 -6.81
N ASP A 170 17.00 5.76 -6.99
CA ASP A 170 16.28 6.48 -5.92
C ASP A 170 15.41 5.59 -5.04
N TRP A 171 15.02 4.40 -5.53
CA TRP A 171 14.17 3.45 -4.83
C TRP A 171 14.89 2.13 -4.53
N SER A 172 16.22 2.12 -4.47
CA SER A 172 17.02 0.95 -4.04
C SER A 172 16.65 0.45 -2.63
N TRP A 173 16.09 1.31 -1.80
CA TRP A 173 15.49 0.97 -0.50
C TRP A 173 14.50 -0.21 -0.58
N PHE A 174 13.79 -0.43 -1.69
CA PHE A 174 12.93 -1.61 -1.84
C PHE A 174 13.70 -2.92 -1.70
N GLY A 175 14.95 -2.99 -2.14
CA GLY A 175 15.80 -4.16 -1.98
C GLY A 175 15.99 -4.54 -0.51
N GLU A 176 16.18 -3.56 0.36
CA GLU A 176 16.38 -3.76 1.80
C GLU A 176 15.11 -4.28 2.49
N VAL A 177 13.97 -3.63 2.25
CA VAL A 177 12.71 -4.01 2.90
C VAL A 177 12.15 -5.35 2.38
N VAL A 178 12.44 -5.71 1.13
CA VAL A 178 12.13 -7.03 0.56
C VAL A 178 13.02 -8.10 1.19
N ALA A 179 14.33 -7.88 1.26
CA ALA A 179 15.26 -8.82 1.87
C ALA A 179 14.92 -9.09 3.34
N ALA A 180 14.59 -8.03 4.10
CA ALA A 180 14.14 -8.15 5.49
C ALA A 180 12.83 -8.94 5.62
N ALA A 181 11.88 -8.75 4.70
CA ALA A 181 10.64 -9.50 4.68
C ALA A 181 10.84 -10.99 4.39
N GLN A 182 11.71 -11.31 3.44
CA GLN A 182 12.02 -12.68 3.03
C GLN A 182 12.79 -13.45 4.10
N ALA A 183 13.59 -12.79 4.93
CA ALA A 183 14.31 -13.41 6.04
C ALA A 183 13.36 -14.12 7.04
N GLY A 184 12.10 -13.67 7.16
CA GLY A 184 11.05 -14.29 7.96
C GLY A 184 10.35 -15.49 7.31
N GLY A 185 10.74 -15.84 6.07
CA GLY A 185 10.11 -16.89 5.26
C GLY A 185 8.84 -16.40 4.53
N PRO A 186 8.21 -17.27 3.71
CA PRO A 186 7.15 -16.87 2.78
C PRO A 186 5.78 -16.65 3.42
N GLY A 187 5.63 -16.89 4.72
CA GLY A 187 4.33 -16.93 5.38
C GLY A 187 3.53 -15.63 5.28
N GLY A 188 4.19 -14.48 5.41
CA GLY A 188 3.57 -13.16 5.30
C GLY A 188 3.06 -12.89 3.88
N GLN A 189 3.88 -13.21 2.86
CA GLN A 189 3.52 -13.06 1.46
C GLN A 189 2.35 -13.96 1.07
N ILE A 190 2.36 -15.24 1.50
CA ILE A 190 1.26 -16.19 1.27
C ILE A 190 -0.05 -15.64 1.85
N ASP A 191 -0.01 -15.06 3.06
CA ASP A 191 -1.20 -14.50 3.70
C ASP A 191 -1.68 -13.23 2.98
N ASP A 192 -0.78 -12.41 2.42
CA ASP A 192 -1.13 -11.25 1.60
C ASP A 192 -1.76 -11.66 0.27
N ASP A 193 -1.13 -12.57 -0.48
CA ASP A 193 -1.63 -13.02 -1.79
C ASP A 193 -3.04 -13.63 -1.66
N LEU A 194 -3.30 -14.38 -0.59
CA LEU A 194 -4.64 -14.88 -0.27
C LEU A 194 -5.61 -13.75 0.09
N ALA A 195 -5.16 -12.71 0.76
CA ALA A 195 -6.00 -11.57 1.14
C ALA A 195 -6.40 -10.73 -0.08
N TYR A 196 -5.55 -10.61 -1.10
CA TYR A 196 -5.86 -9.84 -2.32
C TYR A 196 -6.92 -10.51 -3.20
N VAL A 197 -6.98 -11.84 -3.22
CA VAL A 197 -8.00 -12.57 -3.97
C VAL A 197 -9.26 -12.88 -3.14
N ALA A 198 -9.28 -12.51 -1.86
CA ALA A 198 -10.43 -12.60 -0.97
C ALA A 198 -11.23 -11.27 -0.96
N PRO A 199 -12.48 -11.26 -0.49
CA PRO A 199 -13.19 -10.01 -0.21
C PRO A 199 -12.40 -9.11 0.75
N TRP A 200 -12.24 -7.84 0.40
CA TRP A 200 -11.45 -6.91 1.22
C TRP A 200 -11.99 -6.71 2.63
N GLY A 201 -13.32 -6.77 2.81
CA GLY A 201 -13.99 -6.49 4.07
C GLY A 201 -14.39 -5.02 4.25
N GLY A 202 -14.14 -4.18 3.24
CA GLY A 202 -14.60 -2.79 3.10
C GLY A 202 -14.73 -2.47 1.61
N ASP A 203 -15.69 -1.63 1.24
CA ASP A 203 -15.90 -1.20 -0.16
C ASP A 203 -15.20 0.14 -0.40
N PRO A 204 -14.33 0.28 -1.43
CA PRO A 204 -13.75 1.58 -1.81
C PRO A 204 -14.79 2.70 -2.04
N ALA A 205 -16.04 2.36 -2.40
CA ALA A 205 -17.15 3.32 -2.50
C ALA A 205 -17.53 3.97 -1.16
N GLU A 206 -17.12 3.37 -0.05
CA GLU A 206 -17.41 3.88 1.30
C GLU A 206 -16.36 4.87 1.80
N VAL A 207 -15.28 5.11 1.05
CA VAL A 207 -14.25 6.09 1.41
C VAL A 207 -14.83 7.50 1.30
N THR A 208 -14.87 8.21 2.43
CA THR A 208 -15.36 9.59 2.50
C THR A 208 -14.25 10.63 2.44
N ALA A 209 -13.05 10.25 2.83
CA ALA A 209 -11.86 11.10 2.77
C ALA A 209 -11.43 11.38 1.31
N PRO A 210 -10.75 12.52 1.04
CA PRO A 210 -10.08 12.72 -0.24
C PRO A 210 -9.13 11.57 -0.57
N VAL A 211 -9.14 11.11 -1.84
CA VAL A 211 -8.30 10.00 -2.31
C VAL A 211 -7.44 10.45 -3.48
N LEU A 212 -6.15 10.14 -3.44
CA LEU A 212 -5.25 10.24 -4.58
C LEU A 212 -4.83 8.84 -5.01
N ILE A 213 -5.15 8.47 -6.24
CA ILE A 213 -4.71 7.22 -6.87
C ILE A 213 -3.65 7.56 -7.90
N MET A 214 -2.48 6.93 -7.78
CA MET A 214 -1.36 7.08 -8.70
C MET A 214 -1.03 5.72 -9.29
N HIS A 215 -0.79 5.65 -10.60
CA HIS A 215 -0.52 4.38 -11.26
C HIS A 215 0.35 4.57 -12.50
N GLY A 216 1.41 3.77 -12.62
CA GLY A 216 2.22 3.73 -13.84
C GLY A 216 1.43 3.11 -15.00
N ASP A 217 1.42 3.74 -16.17
CA ASP A 217 0.66 3.23 -17.32
C ASP A 217 1.31 2.00 -17.98
N GLN A 218 2.59 1.71 -17.64
CA GLN A 218 3.33 0.53 -18.08
C GLN A 218 3.44 -0.55 -16.98
N ASP A 219 2.68 -0.44 -15.89
CA ASP A 219 2.72 -1.41 -14.80
C ASP A 219 2.26 -2.79 -15.27
N ARG A 220 3.16 -3.78 -15.15
CA ARG A 220 2.93 -5.19 -15.50
C ARG A 220 2.71 -6.08 -14.29
N VAL A 221 2.98 -5.58 -13.10
CA VAL A 221 2.75 -6.29 -11.82
C VAL A 221 1.28 -6.15 -11.42
N VAL A 222 0.79 -4.91 -11.40
CA VAL A 222 -0.60 -4.55 -11.22
C VAL A 222 -0.98 -3.57 -12.34
N PRO A 223 -1.67 -4.02 -13.38
CA PRO A 223 -1.99 -3.17 -14.54
C PRO A 223 -2.79 -1.91 -14.15
N SER A 224 -2.54 -0.80 -14.85
CA SER A 224 -3.17 0.51 -14.53
C SER A 224 -4.70 0.53 -14.61
N ALA A 225 -5.31 -0.45 -15.26
CA ALA A 225 -6.76 -0.66 -15.23
C ALA A 225 -7.32 -0.83 -13.82
N HIS A 226 -6.53 -1.39 -12.88
CA HIS A 226 -6.89 -1.48 -11.47
C HIS A 226 -7.01 -0.09 -10.83
N GLY A 227 -6.04 0.79 -11.08
CA GLY A 227 -6.07 2.19 -10.62
C GLY A 227 -7.26 2.96 -11.21
N GLY A 228 -7.54 2.75 -12.50
CA GLY A 228 -8.72 3.32 -13.17
C GLY A 228 -10.03 2.86 -12.54
N TRP A 229 -10.17 1.57 -12.25
CA TRP A 229 -11.33 1.02 -11.57
C TRP A 229 -11.51 1.59 -10.15
N LEU A 230 -10.42 1.63 -9.37
CA LEU A 230 -10.43 2.19 -8.01
C LEU A 230 -10.83 3.67 -8.03
N ALA A 231 -10.32 4.46 -8.98
CA ALA A 231 -10.69 5.86 -9.13
C ALA A 231 -12.16 6.04 -9.49
N GLY A 232 -12.71 5.18 -10.32
CA GLY A 232 -14.15 5.17 -10.64
C GLY A 232 -15.03 4.72 -9.48
N ARG A 233 -14.47 3.97 -8.51
CA ARG A 233 -15.22 3.43 -7.37
C ARG A 233 -15.19 4.34 -6.14
N CYS A 234 -14.08 5.03 -5.87
CA CYS A 234 -13.96 5.96 -4.74
C CYS A 234 -14.61 7.31 -5.09
N PRO A 235 -15.60 7.80 -4.32
CA PRO A 235 -16.39 8.98 -4.69
C PRO A 235 -15.58 10.27 -4.83
N SER A 236 -14.45 10.41 -4.12
CA SER A 236 -13.61 11.61 -4.08
C SER A 236 -12.20 11.37 -4.62
N ALA A 237 -12.04 10.39 -5.53
CA ALA A 237 -10.74 10.03 -6.03
C ALA A 237 -10.28 10.96 -7.17
N GLU A 238 -9.03 11.42 -7.07
CA GLU A 238 -8.22 11.95 -8.16
C GLU A 238 -7.33 10.82 -8.69
N LEU A 239 -7.35 10.58 -10.01
CA LEU A 239 -6.46 9.62 -10.67
C LEU A 239 -5.32 10.36 -11.35
N ARG A 240 -4.09 9.96 -11.06
CA ARG A 240 -2.88 10.36 -11.78
C ARG A 240 -2.25 9.14 -12.44
N LEU A 241 -2.46 8.99 -13.75
CA LEU A 241 -1.67 8.05 -14.54
C LEU A 241 -0.29 8.66 -14.80
N LEU A 242 0.74 7.85 -14.64
CA LEU A 242 2.15 8.25 -14.74
C LEU A 242 2.71 7.67 -16.05
N PRO A 243 2.85 8.49 -17.09
CA PRO A 243 3.25 8.00 -18.41
C PRO A 243 4.66 7.45 -18.42
N GLY A 244 4.83 6.23 -18.93
CA GLY A 244 6.12 5.53 -19.03
C GLY A 244 6.53 4.80 -17.74
N ASP A 245 5.92 5.09 -16.59
CA ASP A 245 6.24 4.43 -15.34
C ASP A 245 5.62 3.04 -15.24
N GLY A 246 6.35 2.13 -14.59
CA GLY A 246 5.89 0.80 -14.20
C GLY A 246 5.41 0.76 -12.74
N HIS A 247 5.64 -0.41 -12.11
CA HIS A 247 5.18 -0.68 -10.75
C HIS A 247 5.97 0.04 -9.67
N ILE A 248 7.29 0.04 -9.79
CA ILE A 248 8.23 0.64 -8.83
C ILE A 248 8.50 2.10 -9.19
N SER A 249 8.73 2.38 -10.49
CA SER A 249 9.06 3.73 -10.97
C SER A 249 7.94 4.74 -10.72
N ALA A 250 6.67 4.29 -10.61
CA ALA A 250 5.55 5.11 -10.15
C ALA A 250 5.81 5.80 -8.80
N MET A 251 6.66 5.21 -7.95
CA MET A 251 7.04 5.81 -6.67
C MET A 251 7.92 7.06 -6.80
N ARG A 252 8.50 7.32 -7.98
CA ARG A 252 9.20 8.59 -8.26
C ARG A 252 8.27 9.81 -8.14
N ALA A 253 6.96 9.59 -8.30
CA ALA A 253 5.95 10.62 -8.10
C ALA A 253 5.43 10.72 -6.65
N ALA A 254 5.91 9.89 -5.72
CA ALA A 254 5.52 9.91 -4.31
C ALA A 254 5.80 11.23 -3.57
N PRO A 255 6.86 12.02 -3.90
CA PRO A 255 7.01 13.37 -3.38
C PRO A 255 5.78 14.25 -3.59
N ALA A 256 5.18 14.25 -4.79
CA ALA A 256 3.96 15.01 -5.06
C ALA A 256 2.74 14.49 -4.26
N ALA A 257 2.72 13.21 -3.90
CA ALA A 257 1.69 12.66 -3.01
C ALA A 257 1.83 13.18 -1.58
N LEU A 258 3.08 13.33 -1.07
CA LEU A 258 3.31 13.92 0.25
C LEU A 258 2.91 15.40 0.29
N GLU A 259 3.23 16.18 -0.74
CA GLU A 259 2.77 17.58 -0.87
C GLU A 259 1.25 17.67 -0.85
N TRP A 260 0.59 16.76 -1.57
CA TRP A 260 -0.87 16.67 -1.60
C TRP A 260 -1.45 16.36 -0.21
N LEU A 261 -0.88 15.38 0.52
CA LEU A 261 -1.27 15.05 1.89
C LEU A 261 -1.07 16.22 2.85
N ALA A 262 0.09 16.88 2.80
CA ALA A 262 0.37 18.06 3.62
C ALA A 262 -0.61 19.20 3.32
N GLY A 263 -0.99 19.38 2.05
CA GLY A 263 -2.02 20.34 1.65
C GLY A 263 -3.39 20.04 2.24
N ILE A 264 -3.80 18.78 2.32
CA ILE A 264 -5.04 18.37 2.98
C ILE A 264 -4.96 18.66 4.48
N SER A 265 -3.88 18.24 5.15
CA SER A 265 -3.70 18.42 6.60
C SER A 265 -3.78 19.89 7.02
N ARG A 266 -3.17 20.80 6.25
CA ARG A 266 -3.25 22.24 6.51
C ARG A 266 -4.69 22.78 6.39
N ARG A 267 -5.46 22.30 5.41
CA ARG A 267 -6.87 22.73 5.24
C ARG A 267 -7.76 22.27 6.38
N THR A 268 -7.55 21.03 6.86
CA THR A 268 -8.35 20.50 7.98
C THR A 268 -8.02 21.18 9.31
N ALA A 269 -6.77 21.52 9.57
CA ALA A 269 -6.35 22.26 10.76
C ALA A 269 -6.90 23.70 10.79
N GLY A 270 -7.03 24.36 9.62
CA GLY A 270 -7.59 25.71 9.51
C GLY A 270 -9.13 25.79 9.54
N ALA A 271 -9.81 24.64 9.50
CA ALA A 271 -11.29 24.57 9.50
C ALA A 271 -11.89 24.25 10.88
N GLU A 272 -11.08 23.96 11.90
CA GLU A 272 -11.58 23.81 13.27
C GLU A 272 -11.89 25.20 13.86
N PRO A 273 -13.16 25.49 14.21
CA PRO A 273 -13.53 26.75 14.85
C PRO A 273 -12.90 26.77 16.25
N GLY A 274 -12.13 27.83 16.55
CA GLY A 274 -11.60 28.15 17.88
C GLY A 274 -12.67 28.34 18.93
#